data_0aab1b6fd5466b717621b68d48eade41
#
_entry.id   0aab1b6fd5466b717621b68d48eade41
#
_cell.length_a   1.000
_cell.length_b   1.000
_cell.length_c   1.000
_cell.angle_alpha   90.00
_cell.angle_beta   90.00
_cell.angle_gamma   90.00
#
_symmetry.space_group_name_H-M   'P 1'
#
loop_
_entity.id
_entity.type
_entity.pdbx_description
1 polymer ?
#
loop_
_entity_poly.entity_id
_entity_poly.type
_entity_poly.pdbx_seq_one_letter_code
_entity_poly.pdbx_strand_id
1 'polypeptide(L)'
;STRNFPNREGSKLQNGQIASVALMDARSIAATAANKGYLTPATDLDVEYSGRKYHFDSSIYANRVFDSKGVADPSVEIKFGPNIKDWPKMSALTDNILLKVCSKIMDPVTTTDELIPSGETSSYRSNPLGLAEFTLSRRDPKYVGRSKEVDKVEKARVAGECPMKADPELEAIFAKIKTIPGNENIKASETEIGSMVYAVKPGDGSAREQAASCQRVIGGLANICKEYATKRYRSNVMNWGMLPFQMEAEPDFEVGDYIYVPNVREALDGDLQNIKAYVIGDTIKELNLFISGMTPEERKIVKAGCLINYNRSR
;
A
#
# COMPACT_ATOMS: atom_id res chain seq x y z
N SER A 1 -1.07 -24.09 11.91
CA SER A 1 -0.46 -22.99 11.18
C SER A 1 -1.44 -21.83 11.04
N THR A 2 -0.99 -20.60 11.23
CA THR A 2 -1.81 -19.39 11.03
C THR A 2 -2.33 -19.24 9.58
N ARG A 3 -1.80 -20.01 8.65
CA ARG A 3 -2.23 -20.02 7.24
C ARG A 3 -3.52 -20.80 6.99
N ASN A 4 -3.96 -21.60 7.94
CA ASN A 4 -5.14 -22.48 7.79
C ASN A 4 -6.37 -21.92 8.52
N PHE A 5 -6.38 -20.63 8.89
CA PHE A 5 -7.58 -20.03 9.44
C PHE A 5 -8.66 -19.93 8.37
N PRO A 6 -9.89 -20.38 8.67
CA PRO A 6 -11.02 -20.10 7.80
C PRO A 6 -11.16 -18.59 7.64
N ASN A 7 -11.62 -18.07 6.56
CA ASN A 7 -11.75 -16.63 6.25
C ASN A 7 -10.43 -15.90 5.87
N ARG A 8 -9.33 -16.58 5.61
CA ARG A 8 -8.16 -15.98 4.96
C ARG A 8 -8.11 -16.38 3.49
N GLU A 9 -8.05 -15.39 2.61
CA GLU A 9 -8.05 -15.59 1.15
C GLU A 9 -6.93 -16.50 0.66
N GLY A 10 -5.73 -16.32 1.13
CA GLY A 10 -4.59 -17.14 0.75
C GLY A 10 -4.52 -18.52 1.43
N SER A 11 -5.50 -18.86 2.27
CA SER A 11 -5.49 -20.14 3.00
C SER A 11 -6.13 -21.23 2.14
N LYS A 12 -5.34 -22.25 1.79
CA LYS A 12 -5.83 -23.43 1.06
C LYS A 12 -5.99 -24.58 2.06
N LEU A 13 -7.23 -24.94 2.33
CA LEU A 13 -7.53 -26.15 3.07
C LEU A 13 -7.49 -27.34 2.12
N GLN A 14 -6.90 -28.45 2.57
CA GLN A 14 -7.00 -29.71 1.84
C GLN A 14 -8.42 -30.26 1.96
N ASN A 15 -8.85 -31.09 1.00
CA ASN A 15 -10.15 -31.73 1.04
C ASN A 15 -10.34 -32.51 2.35
N GLY A 16 -11.44 -32.23 3.05
CA GLY A 16 -11.75 -32.85 4.33
C GLY A 16 -11.04 -32.23 5.54
N GLN A 17 -10.16 -31.24 5.36
CA GLN A 17 -9.53 -30.53 6.48
C GLN A 17 -10.52 -29.54 7.10
N ILE A 18 -10.72 -29.63 8.41
CA ILE A 18 -11.47 -28.67 9.19
C ILE A 18 -10.45 -27.74 9.89
N ALA A 19 -10.64 -26.43 9.74
CA ALA A 19 -9.89 -25.43 10.50
C ALA A 19 -10.88 -24.55 11.27
N SER A 20 -10.64 -24.41 12.57
CA SER A 20 -11.45 -23.59 13.46
C SER A 20 -10.56 -22.79 14.41
N VAL A 21 -11.12 -21.73 14.98
CA VAL A 21 -10.45 -20.87 15.95
C VAL A 21 -11.26 -20.84 17.23
N ALA A 22 -10.64 -21.20 18.35
CA ALA A 22 -11.22 -21.06 19.67
C ALA A 22 -10.52 -19.92 20.43
N LEU A 23 -11.29 -19.01 21.01
CA LEU A 23 -10.78 -17.99 21.91
C LEU A 23 -10.64 -18.60 23.31
N MET A 24 -9.42 -18.68 23.80
CA MET A 24 -9.10 -19.31 25.08
C MET A 24 -8.06 -18.50 25.84
N ASP A 25 -8.10 -18.56 27.18
CA ASP A 25 -7.01 -18.06 28.00
C ASP A 25 -5.78 -19.00 27.95
N ALA A 26 -4.62 -18.50 28.40
CA ALA A 26 -3.37 -19.26 28.34
C ALA A 26 -3.40 -20.60 29.11
N ARG A 27 -4.15 -20.69 30.19
CA ARG A 27 -4.27 -21.91 31.00
C ARG A 27 -5.11 -22.96 30.27
N SER A 28 -6.22 -22.56 29.67
CA SER A 28 -7.05 -23.45 28.85
C SER A 28 -6.31 -23.91 27.57
N ILE A 29 -5.44 -23.07 26.99
CA ILE A 29 -4.55 -23.50 25.90
C ILE A 29 -3.57 -24.58 26.39
N ALA A 30 -2.96 -24.38 27.56
CA ALA A 30 -2.04 -25.35 28.16
C ALA A 30 -2.76 -26.66 28.51
N ALA A 31 -3.95 -26.58 29.10
CA ALA A 31 -4.79 -27.74 29.42
C ALA A 31 -5.15 -28.54 28.18
N THR A 32 -5.58 -27.84 27.10
CA THR A 32 -5.89 -28.47 25.81
C THR A 32 -4.67 -29.15 25.20
N ALA A 33 -3.50 -28.52 25.28
CA ALA A 33 -2.25 -29.12 24.79
C ALA A 33 -1.86 -30.37 25.62
N ALA A 34 -1.97 -30.31 26.94
CA ALA A 34 -1.70 -31.43 27.85
C ALA A 34 -2.68 -32.60 27.60
N ASN A 35 -3.91 -32.29 27.24
CA ASN A 35 -4.94 -33.27 26.87
C ASN A 35 -4.94 -33.60 25.35
N LYS A 36 -3.77 -33.66 24.76
CA LYS A 36 -3.55 -34.12 23.38
C LYS A 36 -4.38 -33.37 22.31
N GLY A 37 -4.76 -32.12 22.57
CA GLY A 37 -5.51 -31.27 21.66
C GLY A 37 -7.04 -31.34 21.81
N TYR A 38 -7.56 -32.11 22.74
CA TYR A 38 -8.98 -32.05 23.09
C TYR A 38 -9.26 -30.77 23.85
N LEU A 39 -10.23 -29.97 23.40
CA LEU A 39 -10.61 -28.71 24.03
C LEU A 39 -10.94 -28.93 25.50
N THR A 40 -10.11 -28.40 26.39
CA THR A 40 -10.16 -28.61 27.82
C THR A 40 -10.09 -27.27 28.54
N PRO A 41 -11.12 -26.86 29.29
CA PRO A 41 -11.05 -25.69 30.15
C PRO A 41 -10.01 -25.90 31.25
N ALA A 42 -9.35 -24.84 31.68
CA ALA A 42 -8.39 -24.92 32.78
C ALA A 42 -9.02 -25.39 34.13
N THR A 43 -10.32 -25.19 34.27
CA THR A 43 -11.10 -25.65 35.44
C THR A 43 -11.27 -27.16 35.51
N ASP A 44 -11.07 -27.88 34.43
CA ASP A 44 -11.20 -29.34 34.40
C ASP A 44 -9.90 -30.06 34.83
N LEU A 45 -8.83 -29.30 35.05
CA LEU A 45 -7.58 -29.82 35.56
C LEU A 45 -7.50 -29.59 37.07
N ASP A 46 -7.14 -30.65 37.81
CA ASP A 46 -6.83 -30.56 39.23
C ASP A 46 -5.42 -29.97 39.43
N VAL A 47 -5.30 -28.68 39.16
CA VAL A 47 -4.03 -27.94 39.25
C VAL A 47 -4.25 -26.68 40.07
N GLU A 48 -3.51 -26.55 41.15
CA GLU A 48 -3.50 -25.33 41.96
C GLU A 48 -2.70 -24.25 41.24
N TYR A 49 -3.38 -23.19 40.83
CA TYR A 49 -2.73 -22.02 40.17
C TYR A 49 -2.29 -21.03 41.25
N SER A 50 -1.00 -21.04 41.59
CA SER A 50 -0.44 -20.01 42.48
C SER A 50 -0.49 -18.65 41.76
N GLY A 51 -1.34 -17.74 42.21
CA GLY A 51 -1.39 -16.37 41.71
C GLY A 51 -0.13 -15.62 42.14
N ARG A 52 0.80 -15.40 41.18
CA ARG A 52 1.89 -14.46 41.44
C ARG A 52 1.33 -13.05 41.53
N LYS A 53 1.67 -12.33 42.58
CA LYS A 53 1.34 -10.90 42.67
C LYS A 53 2.09 -10.17 41.57
N TYR A 54 1.36 -9.37 40.79
CA TYR A 54 1.97 -8.49 39.79
C TYR A 54 2.83 -7.46 40.53
N HIS A 55 4.08 -7.34 40.12
CA HIS A 55 4.98 -6.28 40.53
C HIS A 55 5.42 -5.50 39.29
N PHE A 56 5.12 -4.22 39.28
CA PHE A 56 5.58 -3.32 38.20
C PHE A 56 6.90 -2.69 38.63
N ASP A 57 7.95 -2.93 37.84
CA ASP A 57 9.24 -2.27 37.97
C ASP A 57 9.37 -1.21 36.86
N SER A 58 9.30 0.06 37.25
CA SER A 58 9.42 1.19 36.34
C SER A 58 10.83 1.44 35.87
N SER A 59 11.85 0.83 36.48
CA SER A 59 13.28 1.09 36.19
C SER A 59 13.63 0.82 34.72
N ILE A 60 12.99 -0.20 34.10
CA ILE A 60 13.19 -0.53 32.70
C ILE A 60 12.77 0.63 31.80
N TYR A 61 11.65 1.28 32.10
CA TYR A 61 11.17 2.44 31.35
C TYR A 61 11.99 3.68 31.65
N ALA A 62 12.28 3.95 32.94
CA ALA A 62 13.09 5.09 33.37
C ALA A 62 14.49 5.08 32.73
N ASN A 63 15.06 3.91 32.47
CA ASN A 63 16.40 3.76 31.89
C ASN A 63 16.41 3.78 30.35
N ARG A 64 15.27 3.65 29.67
CA ARG A 64 15.18 3.48 28.22
C ARG A 64 14.35 4.52 27.49
N VAL A 65 13.49 5.23 28.19
CA VAL A 65 12.59 6.21 27.64
C VAL A 65 12.93 7.57 28.21
N PHE A 66 13.22 8.53 27.34
CA PHE A 66 13.34 9.94 27.75
C PHE A 66 11.94 10.44 28.16
N ASP A 67 11.81 10.85 29.42
CA ASP A 67 10.58 11.42 29.95
C ASP A 67 10.74 12.94 30.11
N SER A 68 10.13 13.69 29.22
CA SER A 68 10.12 15.16 29.24
C SER A 68 9.18 15.75 30.28
N LYS A 69 8.47 14.91 31.08
CA LYS A 69 7.44 15.34 32.04
C LYS A 69 6.32 16.19 31.42
N GLY A 70 6.03 15.94 30.14
CA GLY A 70 5.05 16.70 29.37
C GLY A 70 5.50 18.11 28.95
N VAL A 71 6.75 18.47 29.16
CA VAL A 71 7.30 19.74 28.73
C VAL A 71 8.04 19.57 27.41
N ALA A 72 7.62 20.33 26.38
CA ALA A 72 8.32 20.33 25.10
C ALA A 72 9.68 21.05 25.23
N ASP A 73 10.73 20.42 24.76
CA ASP A 73 12.05 21.04 24.65
C ASP A 73 12.49 21.07 23.19
N PRO A 74 12.33 22.21 22.49
CA PRO A 74 12.70 22.34 21.08
C PRO A 74 14.23 22.33 20.84
N SER A 75 15.05 22.38 21.87
CA SER A 75 16.51 22.27 21.75
C SER A 75 17.00 20.83 21.61
N VAL A 76 16.15 19.84 21.91
CA VAL A 76 16.50 18.43 21.81
C VAL A 76 16.68 18.04 20.35
N GLU A 77 17.89 17.64 19.98
CA GLU A 77 18.20 17.13 18.65
C GLU A 77 17.69 15.71 18.48
N ILE A 78 16.91 15.48 17.42
CA ILE A 78 16.49 14.13 17.03
C ILE A 78 17.59 13.49 16.20
N LYS A 79 18.23 12.44 16.73
CA LYS A 79 19.25 11.65 16.03
C LYS A 79 18.68 10.30 15.63
N PHE A 80 18.67 10.02 14.33
CA PHE A 80 18.28 8.72 13.83
C PHE A 80 19.41 7.70 14.08
N GLY A 81 19.02 6.50 14.48
CA GLY A 81 19.94 5.35 14.49
C GLY A 81 20.39 4.97 13.08
N PRO A 82 21.42 4.12 12.94
CA PRO A 82 22.05 3.83 11.64
C PRO A 82 21.09 3.23 10.60
N ASN A 83 20.08 2.51 11.03
CA ASN A 83 19.10 1.86 10.16
C ASN A 83 17.77 2.64 10.04
N ILE A 84 17.70 3.84 10.61
CA ILE A 84 16.49 4.67 10.55
C ILE A 84 16.69 5.76 9.50
N LYS A 85 15.77 5.85 8.56
CA LYS A 85 15.72 6.90 7.53
C LYS A 85 14.35 7.55 7.52
N ASP A 86 14.33 8.83 7.18
CA ASP A 86 13.08 9.55 7.05
C ASP A 86 12.32 9.13 5.78
N TRP A 87 11.02 9.41 5.78
CA TRP A 87 10.17 9.22 4.62
C TRP A 87 10.50 10.27 3.55
N PRO A 88 10.49 9.88 2.26
CA PRO A 88 10.58 10.87 1.19
C PRO A 88 9.36 11.80 1.22
N LYS A 89 9.53 13.01 0.69
CA LYS A 89 8.42 13.95 0.54
C LYS A 89 7.42 13.40 -0.48
N MET A 90 6.14 13.49 -0.16
CA MET A 90 5.02 13.11 -1.02
C MET A 90 4.34 14.36 -1.56
N SER A 91 4.07 14.39 -2.87
CA SER A 91 3.33 15.49 -3.52
C SER A 91 1.83 15.35 -3.27
N ALA A 92 1.12 16.48 -3.24
CA ALA A 92 -0.33 16.48 -3.31
C ALA A 92 -0.78 16.02 -4.71
N LEU A 93 -1.89 15.29 -4.77
CA LEU A 93 -2.48 14.80 -6.01
C LEU A 93 -2.83 15.98 -6.94
N THR A 94 -2.48 15.87 -8.22
CA THR A 94 -2.87 16.85 -9.25
C THR A 94 -4.26 16.54 -9.83
N ASP A 95 -4.81 17.46 -10.64
CA ASP A 95 -6.13 17.25 -11.25
C ASP A 95 -6.14 16.11 -12.26
N ASN A 96 -5.03 15.95 -12.98
CA ASN A 96 -4.85 14.88 -13.94
C ASN A 96 -3.66 14.02 -13.56
N ILE A 97 -3.73 12.73 -13.84
CA ILE A 97 -2.63 11.80 -13.58
C ILE A 97 -2.34 10.93 -14.80
N LEU A 98 -1.08 10.57 -14.93
CA LEU A 98 -0.59 9.63 -15.93
C LEU A 98 0.11 8.46 -15.23
N LEU A 99 -0.44 7.27 -15.36
CA LEU A 99 0.04 6.06 -14.73
C LEU A 99 0.81 5.20 -15.72
N LYS A 100 2.07 4.88 -15.46
CA LYS A 100 2.79 3.85 -16.23
C LYS A 100 2.53 2.48 -15.60
N VAL A 101 2.10 1.51 -16.41
CA VAL A 101 1.92 0.12 -15.97
C VAL A 101 3.30 -0.48 -15.71
N CYS A 102 3.68 -0.61 -14.44
CA CYS A 102 4.99 -1.12 -14.06
C CYS A 102 4.98 -2.59 -13.63
N SER A 103 3.80 -3.14 -13.33
CA SER A 103 3.61 -4.57 -13.11
C SER A 103 2.18 -5.00 -13.40
N LYS A 104 2.00 -6.22 -13.93
CA LYS A 104 0.70 -6.84 -14.22
C LYS A 104 0.72 -8.27 -13.71
N ILE A 105 -0.07 -8.55 -12.67
CA ILE A 105 -0.12 -9.84 -11.97
C ILE A 105 -1.48 -10.47 -12.19
N MET A 106 -1.52 -11.57 -12.92
CA MET A 106 -2.76 -12.26 -13.31
C MET A 106 -3.12 -13.43 -12.40
N ASP A 107 -2.35 -13.67 -11.34
CA ASP A 107 -2.69 -14.69 -10.36
C ASP A 107 -4.01 -14.33 -9.64
N PRO A 108 -4.85 -15.31 -9.31
CA PRO A 108 -6.15 -15.07 -8.69
C PRO A 108 -6.09 -14.28 -7.38
N VAL A 109 -5.02 -14.44 -6.61
CA VAL A 109 -4.76 -13.71 -5.36
C VAL A 109 -3.28 -13.39 -5.28
N THR A 110 -2.96 -12.13 -4.93
CA THR A 110 -1.58 -11.69 -4.64
C THR A 110 -1.46 -11.37 -3.16
N THR A 111 -0.60 -12.09 -2.48
CA THR A 111 -0.38 -11.91 -1.04
C THR A 111 0.47 -10.69 -0.73
N THR A 112 0.36 -10.19 0.49
CA THR A 112 1.25 -9.09 0.95
C THR A 112 2.72 -9.52 1.02
N ASP A 113 3.01 -10.81 1.19
CA ASP A 113 4.38 -11.34 1.19
C ASP A 113 4.98 -11.41 -0.23
N GLU A 114 4.13 -11.52 -1.25
CA GLU A 114 4.54 -11.37 -2.66
C GLU A 114 4.74 -9.90 -3.04
N LEU A 115 3.91 -9.00 -2.48
CA LEU A 115 4.08 -7.55 -2.68
C LEU A 115 5.34 -7.04 -1.98
N ILE A 116 5.62 -7.53 -0.76
CA ILE A 116 6.83 -7.23 0.00
C ILE A 116 7.19 -8.42 0.92
N PRO A 117 8.35 -9.06 0.77
CA PRO A 117 8.74 -10.22 1.57
C PRO A 117 9.17 -9.78 3.00
N SER A 118 8.18 -9.45 3.83
CA SER A 118 8.37 -8.77 5.12
C SER A 118 9.18 -9.56 6.15
N GLY A 119 9.24 -10.88 6.05
CA GLY A 119 10.06 -11.72 6.91
C GLY A 119 11.55 -11.52 6.68
N GLU A 120 11.98 -11.59 5.43
CA GLU A 120 13.39 -11.46 5.01
C GLU A 120 13.91 -10.03 5.16
N THR A 121 13.02 -9.04 5.05
CA THR A 121 13.37 -7.62 5.02
C THR A 121 13.15 -6.91 6.35
N SER A 122 12.99 -7.67 7.43
CA SER A 122 12.66 -7.13 8.76
C SER A 122 13.66 -6.08 9.27
N SER A 123 14.93 -6.18 8.92
CA SER A 123 15.98 -5.22 9.28
C SER A 123 15.84 -3.84 8.60
N TYR A 124 15.09 -3.75 7.52
CA TYR A 124 14.86 -2.51 6.75
C TYR A 124 13.59 -1.77 7.15
N ARG A 125 12.79 -2.25 8.11
CA ARG A 125 11.47 -1.66 8.45
C ARG A 125 11.50 -0.17 8.80
N SER A 126 12.60 0.31 9.35
CA SER A 126 12.79 1.73 9.67
C SER A 126 13.54 2.51 8.58
N ASN A 127 13.73 1.92 7.41
CA ASN A 127 14.34 2.53 6.24
C ASN A 127 13.41 2.33 5.03
N PRO A 128 12.48 3.26 4.78
CA PRO A 128 11.45 3.09 3.76
C PRO A 128 12.00 2.83 2.36
N LEU A 129 13.02 3.59 1.96
CA LEU A 129 13.64 3.41 0.64
C LEU A 129 14.40 2.09 0.54
N GLY A 130 15.14 1.72 1.60
CA GLY A 130 15.85 0.44 1.64
C GLY A 130 14.90 -0.76 1.61
N LEU A 131 13.76 -0.64 2.31
CA LEU A 131 12.72 -1.69 2.27
C LEU A 131 12.09 -1.80 0.89
N ALA A 132 11.81 -0.66 0.25
CA ALA A 132 11.15 -0.61 -1.06
C ALA A 132 11.93 -1.28 -2.20
N GLU A 133 13.25 -1.48 -2.05
CA GLU A 133 14.09 -2.23 -3.00
C GLU A 133 13.63 -3.70 -3.17
N PHE A 134 12.88 -4.22 -2.22
CA PHE A 134 12.37 -5.58 -2.23
C PHE A 134 10.92 -5.69 -2.71
N THR A 135 10.32 -4.58 -3.15
CA THR A 135 8.92 -4.57 -3.62
C THR A 135 8.78 -5.50 -4.84
N LEU A 136 7.82 -6.43 -4.76
CA LEU A 136 7.56 -7.46 -5.80
C LEU A 136 8.77 -8.33 -6.16
N SER A 137 9.84 -8.35 -5.37
CA SER A 137 11.09 -9.06 -5.70
C SER A 137 10.89 -10.54 -6.02
N ARG A 138 9.87 -11.18 -5.45
CA ARG A 138 9.53 -12.59 -5.69
C ARG A 138 8.61 -12.83 -6.88
N ARG A 139 7.89 -11.80 -7.35
CA ARG A 139 6.88 -11.92 -8.42
C ARG A 139 7.31 -11.22 -9.70
N ASP A 140 7.82 -10.02 -9.57
CA ASP A 140 8.27 -9.18 -10.68
C ASP A 140 9.52 -8.39 -10.28
N PRO A 141 10.70 -9.04 -10.28
CA PRO A 141 11.95 -8.41 -9.85
C PRO A 141 12.32 -7.13 -10.63
N LYS A 142 11.74 -6.93 -11.83
CA LYS A 142 11.99 -5.74 -12.65
C LYS A 142 11.11 -4.55 -12.25
N TYR A 143 10.09 -4.75 -11.41
CA TYR A 143 9.16 -3.70 -11.01
C TYR A 143 9.86 -2.49 -10.40
N VAL A 144 10.77 -2.71 -9.42
CA VAL A 144 11.48 -1.64 -8.71
C VAL A 144 12.23 -0.73 -9.69
N GLY A 145 12.94 -1.32 -10.66
CA GLY A 145 13.65 -0.55 -11.68
C GLY A 145 12.70 0.32 -12.51
N ARG A 146 11.62 -0.28 -13.04
CA ARG A 146 10.62 0.45 -13.82
C ARG A 146 9.94 1.56 -13.03
N SER A 147 9.57 1.29 -11.77
CA SER A 147 8.92 2.29 -10.91
C SER A 147 9.85 3.47 -10.61
N LYS A 148 11.11 3.21 -10.33
CA LYS A 148 12.12 4.25 -10.08
C LYS A 148 12.38 5.15 -11.30
N GLU A 149 12.33 4.61 -12.51
CA GLU A 149 12.44 5.43 -13.71
C GLU A 149 11.27 6.42 -13.82
N VAL A 150 10.04 5.96 -13.51
CA VAL A 150 8.87 6.83 -13.42
C VAL A 150 9.01 7.87 -12.32
N ASP A 151 9.51 7.48 -11.16
CA ASP A 151 9.75 8.37 -10.00
C ASP A 151 10.77 9.49 -10.32
N LYS A 152 11.78 9.22 -11.16
CA LYS A 152 12.71 10.26 -11.64
C LYS A 152 11.99 11.33 -12.45
N VAL A 153 11.07 10.92 -13.31
CA VAL A 153 10.28 11.84 -14.13
C VAL A 153 9.39 12.71 -13.26
N GLU A 154 8.71 12.12 -12.29
CA GLU A 154 7.87 12.86 -11.35
C GLU A 154 8.70 13.83 -10.50
N LYS A 155 9.86 13.42 -10.01
CA LYS A 155 10.79 14.30 -9.27
C LYS A 155 11.25 15.48 -10.12
N ALA A 156 11.55 15.28 -11.40
CA ALA A 156 11.88 16.37 -12.32
C ALA A 156 10.69 17.33 -12.46
N ARG A 157 9.46 16.81 -12.63
CA ARG A 157 8.25 17.61 -12.69
C ARG A 157 8.06 18.47 -11.43
N VAL A 158 8.19 17.87 -10.26
CA VAL A 158 8.05 18.57 -8.96
C VAL A 158 9.14 19.61 -8.75
N ALA A 159 10.33 19.37 -9.29
CA ALA A 159 11.43 20.36 -9.28
C ALA A 159 11.23 21.50 -10.29
N GLY A 160 10.14 21.49 -11.09
CA GLY A 160 9.86 22.49 -12.12
C GLY A 160 10.61 22.27 -13.43
N GLU A 161 11.21 21.09 -13.60
CA GLU A 161 11.86 20.70 -14.85
C GLU A 161 10.82 20.09 -15.83
N CYS A 162 11.15 20.12 -17.12
CA CYS A 162 10.28 19.52 -18.13
C CYS A 162 10.33 17.98 -18.07
N PRO A 163 9.21 17.28 -17.79
CA PRO A 163 9.17 15.82 -17.72
C PRO A 163 9.67 15.11 -18.99
N MET A 164 9.44 15.69 -20.19
CA MET A 164 9.89 15.15 -21.45
C MET A 164 11.42 15.14 -21.62
N LYS A 165 12.16 15.95 -20.84
CA LYS A 165 13.63 15.86 -20.80
C LYS A 165 14.11 14.65 -20.03
N ALA A 166 13.36 14.26 -18.99
CA ALA A 166 13.66 13.08 -18.18
C ALA A 166 13.25 11.78 -18.90
N ASP A 167 12.12 11.84 -19.64
CA ASP A 167 11.63 10.72 -20.45
C ASP A 167 11.05 11.26 -21.76
N PRO A 168 11.80 11.18 -22.88
CA PRO A 168 11.34 11.65 -24.21
C PRO A 168 10.11 10.92 -24.75
N GLU A 169 9.81 9.70 -24.31
CA GLU A 169 8.61 8.95 -24.70
C GLU A 169 7.33 9.74 -24.37
N LEU A 170 7.35 10.52 -23.31
CA LEU A 170 6.21 11.33 -22.87
C LEU A 170 5.76 12.36 -23.91
N GLU A 171 6.63 12.82 -24.79
CA GLU A 171 6.22 13.75 -25.87
C GLU A 171 5.14 13.13 -26.76
N ALA A 172 5.37 11.89 -27.19
CA ALA A 172 4.40 11.15 -28.01
C ALA A 172 3.13 10.79 -27.21
N ILE A 173 3.28 10.44 -25.93
CA ILE A 173 2.16 10.11 -25.05
C ILE A 173 1.26 11.34 -24.85
N PHE A 174 1.82 12.50 -24.50
CA PHE A 174 1.04 13.73 -24.34
C PHE A 174 0.45 14.25 -25.66
N ALA A 175 1.14 14.04 -26.80
CA ALA A 175 0.56 14.32 -28.10
C ALA A 175 -0.72 13.51 -28.35
N LYS A 176 -0.72 12.22 -28.02
CA LYS A 176 -1.92 11.37 -28.09
C LYS A 176 -3.00 11.82 -27.13
N ILE A 177 -2.68 12.14 -25.87
CA ILE A 177 -3.65 12.60 -24.86
C ILE A 177 -4.36 13.87 -25.34
N LYS A 178 -3.67 14.79 -25.98
CA LYS A 178 -4.26 16.03 -26.54
C LYS A 178 -5.29 15.79 -27.64
N THR A 179 -5.33 14.61 -28.24
CA THR A 179 -6.38 14.25 -29.22
C THR A 179 -7.68 13.79 -28.56
N ILE A 180 -7.67 13.56 -27.24
CA ILE A 180 -8.87 13.20 -26.48
C ILE A 180 -9.70 14.46 -26.24
N PRO A 181 -10.97 14.49 -26.64
CA PRO A 181 -11.82 15.66 -26.45
C PRO A 181 -11.82 16.19 -25.02
N GLY A 182 -11.61 17.50 -24.86
CA GLY A 182 -11.52 18.18 -23.58
C GLY A 182 -10.12 18.14 -22.92
N ASN A 183 -9.13 17.52 -23.57
CA ASN A 183 -7.77 17.44 -23.07
C ASN A 183 -6.72 18.12 -23.96
N GLU A 184 -7.15 18.96 -24.89
CA GLU A 184 -6.30 19.63 -25.88
C GLU A 184 -5.20 20.50 -25.24
N ASN A 185 -5.47 21.05 -24.05
CA ASN A 185 -4.58 21.96 -23.32
C ASN A 185 -3.80 21.29 -22.19
N ILE A 186 -3.82 19.95 -22.08
CA ILE A 186 -3.10 19.24 -21.01
C ILE A 186 -1.60 19.53 -21.06
N LYS A 187 -1.00 19.71 -19.90
CA LYS A 187 0.43 19.94 -19.74
C LYS A 187 1.06 18.87 -18.87
N ALA A 188 2.19 18.34 -19.27
CA ALA A 188 2.95 17.37 -18.49
C ALA A 188 3.42 17.94 -17.15
N SER A 189 3.72 19.25 -17.07
CA SER A 189 4.10 19.93 -15.83
C SER A 189 2.98 19.98 -14.79
N GLU A 190 1.72 19.87 -15.21
CA GLU A 190 0.52 19.94 -14.37
C GLU A 190 -0.11 18.56 -14.15
N THR A 191 0.48 17.50 -14.69
CA THR A 191 -0.02 16.12 -14.61
C THR A 191 0.94 15.28 -13.76
N GLU A 192 0.48 14.73 -12.63
CA GLU A 192 1.29 13.82 -11.81
C GLU A 192 1.54 12.52 -12.55
N ILE A 193 2.80 12.09 -12.55
CA ILE A 193 3.23 10.89 -13.28
C ILE A 193 3.68 9.85 -12.25
N GLY A 194 3.05 8.69 -12.26
CA GLY A 194 3.36 7.65 -11.28
C GLY A 194 3.31 6.24 -11.84
N SER A 195 3.93 5.32 -11.11
CA SER A 195 3.85 3.91 -11.44
C SER A 195 2.53 3.30 -10.95
N MET A 196 2.09 2.27 -11.63
CA MET A 196 0.88 1.52 -11.31
C MET A 196 1.17 0.02 -11.31
N VAL A 197 0.57 -0.69 -10.36
CA VAL A 197 0.51 -2.15 -10.31
C VAL A 197 -0.91 -2.60 -10.59
N TYR A 198 -1.07 -3.48 -11.57
CA TYR A 198 -2.29 -4.27 -11.73
C TYR A 198 -2.13 -5.63 -11.04
N ALA A 199 -3.14 -6.03 -10.29
CA ALA A 199 -3.25 -7.39 -9.77
C ALA A 199 -4.74 -7.77 -9.64
N VAL A 200 -5.09 -9.03 -9.89
CA VAL A 200 -6.50 -9.47 -9.85
C VAL A 200 -7.11 -9.22 -8.47
N LYS A 201 -6.47 -9.72 -7.41
CA LYS A 201 -6.96 -9.58 -6.02
C LYS A 201 -5.78 -9.42 -5.06
N PRO A 202 -5.23 -8.20 -4.92
CA PRO A 202 -4.04 -7.95 -4.10
C PRO A 202 -4.38 -7.73 -2.63
N GLY A 203 -3.38 -8.03 -1.76
CA GLY A 203 -3.36 -7.58 -0.37
C GLY A 203 -3.84 -8.59 0.66
N ASP A 204 -3.82 -9.90 0.33
CA ASP A 204 -4.02 -10.95 1.34
C ASP A 204 -2.77 -11.12 2.18
N GLY A 205 -2.89 -11.02 3.50
CA GLY A 205 -1.78 -11.18 4.41
C GLY A 205 -1.74 -10.16 5.53
N SER A 206 -0.59 -10.03 6.22
CA SER A 206 -0.43 -9.17 7.40
C SER A 206 0.45 -7.93 7.17
N ALA A 207 1.38 -7.96 6.22
CA ALA A 207 2.30 -6.84 5.93
C ALA A 207 1.67 -5.77 5.00
N ARG A 208 0.44 -5.38 5.27
CA ARG A 208 -0.39 -4.53 4.39
C ARG A 208 0.13 -3.11 4.27
N GLU A 209 0.69 -2.59 5.36
CA GLU A 209 1.25 -1.24 5.38
C GLU A 209 2.50 -1.19 4.50
N GLN A 210 3.47 -2.08 4.72
CA GLN A 210 4.69 -2.13 3.92
C GLN A 210 4.40 -2.45 2.44
N ALA A 211 3.40 -3.29 2.16
CA ALA A 211 2.99 -3.60 0.79
C ALA A 211 2.49 -2.36 0.03
N ALA A 212 1.93 -1.36 0.71
CA ALA A 212 1.51 -0.10 0.13
C ALA A 212 2.63 0.95 0.15
N SER A 213 3.24 1.19 1.32
CA SER A 213 4.28 2.23 1.48
C SER A 213 5.48 2.00 0.57
N CYS A 214 5.90 0.75 0.40
CA CYS A 214 7.04 0.43 -0.46
C CYS A 214 6.80 0.75 -1.93
N GLN A 215 5.57 0.61 -2.41
CA GLN A 215 5.22 1.07 -3.75
C GLN A 215 5.28 2.60 -3.84
N ARG A 216 4.68 3.30 -2.86
CA ARG A 216 4.60 4.76 -2.88
C ARG A 216 5.97 5.42 -2.87
N VAL A 217 6.89 4.98 -2.04
CA VAL A 217 8.21 5.64 -1.88
C VAL A 217 9.14 5.50 -3.09
N ILE A 218 8.82 4.64 -4.03
CA ILE A 218 9.52 4.47 -5.31
C ILE A 218 8.69 4.92 -6.52
N GLY A 219 7.67 5.76 -6.30
CA GLY A 219 6.89 6.39 -7.37
C GLY A 219 5.52 5.77 -7.63
N GLY A 220 5.05 4.83 -6.79
CA GLY A 220 3.70 4.27 -6.90
C GLY A 220 2.62 5.33 -6.69
N LEU A 221 1.64 5.41 -7.60
CA LEU A 221 0.54 6.37 -7.53
C LEU A 221 -0.83 5.70 -7.50
N ALA A 222 -0.95 4.50 -8.04
CA ALA A 222 -2.19 3.75 -8.03
C ALA A 222 -1.96 2.24 -8.01
N ASN A 223 -2.96 1.52 -7.49
CA ASN A 223 -3.20 0.14 -7.85
C ASN A 223 -4.49 0.05 -8.67
N ILE A 224 -4.52 -0.85 -9.65
CA ILE A 224 -5.76 -1.24 -10.34
C ILE A 224 -5.97 -2.72 -10.10
N CYS A 225 -7.19 -3.12 -9.72
CA CYS A 225 -7.51 -4.51 -9.47
C CYS A 225 -8.97 -4.83 -9.83
N LYS A 226 -9.36 -6.10 -9.85
CA LYS A 226 -10.78 -6.48 -9.88
C LYS A 226 -11.40 -6.30 -8.50
N GLU A 227 -10.71 -6.79 -7.47
CA GLU A 227 -11.16 -6.74 -6.09
C GLU A 227 -9.95 -6.66 -5.14
N TYR A 228 -10.08 -5.95 -4.03
CA TYR A 228 -9.08 -5.97 -2.96
C TYR A 228 -9.31 -7.17 -2.04
N ALA A 229 -8.29 -7.99 -1.80
CA ALA A 229 -8.38 -9.15 -0.91
C ALA A 229 -8.75 -8.74 0.53
N THR A 230 -8.33 -7.57 0.98
CA THR A 230 -8.68 -7.03 2.29
C THR A 230 -8.93 -5.52 2.26
N LYS A 231 -9.94 -5.08 3.02
CA LYS A 231 -10.20 -3.64 3.26
C LYS A 231 -8.97 -2.94 3.86
N ARG A 232 -8.20 -3.63 4.71
CA ARG A 232 -7.01 -3.06 5.36
C ARG A 232 -5.89 -2.73 4.38
N TYR A 233 -5.63 -3.58 3.39
CA TYR A 233 -4.65 -3.25 2.36
C TYR A 233 -5.10 -2.04 1.55
N ARG A 234 -6.35 -2.00 1.11
CA ARG A 234 -6.93 -0.85 0.41
C ARG A 234 -6.82 0.44 1.22
N SER A 235 -7.13 0.41 2.52
CA SER A 235 -6.98 1.58 3.40
C SER A 235 -5.52 2.03 3.51
N ASN A 236 -4.55 1.12 3.54
CA ASN A 236 -3.14 1.50 3.51
C ASN A 236 -2.74 2.13 2.17
N VAL A 237 -3.25 1.64 1.04
CA VAL A 237 -3.04 2.28 -0.28
C VAL A 237 -3.49 3.75 -0.21
N MET A 238 -4.68 4.02 0.32
CA MET A 238 -5.21 5.39 0.46
C MET A 238 -4.41 6.23 1.46
N ASN A 239 -4.00 5.66 2.60
CA ASN A 239 -3.21 6.37 3.61
C ASN A 239 -1.85 6.84 3.06
N TRP A 240 -1.30 6.12 2.09
CA TRP A 240 -0.10 6.50 1.37
C TRP A 240 -0.37 7.37 0.14
N GLY A 241 -1.60 7.87 -0.02
CA GLY A 241 -2.00 8.76 -1.11
C GLY A 241 -2.09 8.10 -2.47
N MET A 242 -2.08 6.77 -2.52
CA MET A 242 -2.26 6.04 -3.76
C MET A 242 -3.75 5.79 -4.03
N LEU A 243 -4.11 5.79 -5.30
CA LEU A 243 -5.49 5.58 -5.75
C LEU A 243 -5.81 4.07 -5.83
N PRO A 244 -6.83 3.60 -5.09
CA PRO A 244 -7.20 2.19 -5.06
C PRO A 244 -8.26 1.88 -6.13
N PHE A 245 -7.91 2.04 -7.39
CA PHE A 245 -8.83 1.80 -8.49
C PHE A 245 -9.23 0.34 -8.62
N GLN A 246 -10.44 0.13 -9.11
CA GLN A 246 -10.99 -1.17 -9.51
C GLN A 246 -11.53 -1.08 -10.94
N MET A 247 -11.58 -2.22 -11.63
CA MET A 247 -12.17 -2.38 -12.94
C MET A 247 -12.88 -3.72 -13.08
N GLU A 248 -13.98 -3.76 -13.81
CA GLU A 248 -14.70 -5.01 -14.07
C GLU A 248 -14.17 -5.74 -15.30
N ALA A 249 -13.79 -4.98 -16.33
CA ALA A 249 -13.27 -5.54 -17.58
C ALA A 249 -11.93 -6.28 -17.37
N GLU A 250 -11.60 -7.16 -18.29
CA GLU A 250 -10.25 -7.72 -18.35
C GLU A 250 -9.25 -6.62 -18.73
N PRO A 251 -8.03 -6.65 -18.16
CA PRO A 251 -7.03 -5.62 -18.43
C PRO A 251 -6.50 -5.73 -19.87
N ASP A 252 -6.90 -4.79 -20.71
CA ASP A 252 -6.43 -4.65 -22.10
C ASP A 252 -5.30 -3.61 -22.17
N PHE A 253 -4.27 -3.85 -21.40
CA PHE A 253 -3.01 -3.10 -21.36
C PHE A 253 -1.88 -4.02 -20.86
N GLU A 254 -0.65 -3.66 -21.21
CA GLU A 254 0.53 -4.43 -20.83
C GLU A 254 1.53 -3.59 -20.02
N VAL A 255 2.54 -4.25 -19.45
CA VAL A 255 3.64 -3.56 -18.77
C VAL A 255 4.37 -2.65 -19.77
N GLY A 256 4.45 -1.37 -19.43
CA GLY A 256 4.99 -0.32 -20.27
C GLY A 256 3.94 0.64 -20.80
N ASP A 257 2.68 0.21 -20.95
CA ASP A 257 1.59 1.09 -21.36
C ASP A 257 1.33 2.20 -20.36
N TYR A 258 0.68 3.27 -20.82
CA TYR A 258 0.26 4.37 -19.98
C TYR A 258 -1.26 4.42 -19.83
N ILE A 259 -1.73 4.76 -18.63
CA ILE A 259 -3.15 4.99 -18.34
C ILE A 259 -3.30 6.44 -17.90
N TYR A 260 -4.05 7.22 -18.67
CA TYR A 260 -4.36 8.61 -18.36
C TYR A 260 -5.71 8.71 -17.64
N VAL A 261 -5.75 9.40 -16.52
CA VAL A 261 -6.99 9.64 -15.75
C VAL A 261 -7.18 11.15 -15.62
N PRO A 262 -8.07 11.76 -16.42
CA PRO A 262 -8.40 13.17 -16.31
C PRO A 262 -9.26 13.47 -15.08
N ASN A 263 -9.14 14.70 -14.57
CA ASN A 263 -10.01 15.28 -13.54
C ASN A 263 -10.20 14.38 -12.32
N VAL A 264 -9.15 13.65 -11.92
CA VAL A 264 -9.24 12.66 -10.83
C VAL A 264 -9.62 13.30 -9.49
N ARG A 265 -9.23 14.56 -9.24
CA ARG A 265 -9.63 15.26 -8.00
C ARG A 265 -11.12 15.57 -7.98
N GLU A 266 -11.71 15.95 -9.11
CA GLU A 266 -13.15 16.17 -9.25
C GLU A 266 -13.90 14.83 -9.07
N ALA A 267 -13.42 13.75 -9.70
CA ALA A 267 -13.97 12.41 -9.49
C ALA A 267 -13.97 11.99 -8.02
N LEU A 268 -12.90 12.32 -7.28
CA LEU A 268 -12.82 12.08 -5.84
C LEU A 268 -13.85 12.90 -5.01
N ASP A 269 -14.33 14.02 -5.51
CA ASP A 269 -15.41 14.77 -4.85
C ASP A 269 -16.81 14.28 -5.25
N GLY A 270 -16.91 13.65 -6.42
CA GLY A 270 -18.16 13.21 -7.04
C GLY A 270 -18.41 11.70 -6.99
N ASP A 271 -18.82 11.17 -8.13
CA ASP A 271 -19.14 9.75 -8.32
C ASP A 271 -17.86 8.93 -8.50
N LEU A 272 -17.66 8.01 -7.59
CA LEU A 272 -16.53 7.07 -7.62
C LEU A 272 -16.82 5.79 -8.43
N GLN A 273 -18.02 5.63 -8.98
CA GLN A 273 -18.40 4.41 -9.72
C GLN A 273 -18.06 4.50 -11.22
N ASN A 274 -17.86 5.73 -11.74
CA ASN A 274 -17.63 5.97 -13.15
C ASN A 274 -16.45 6.94 -13.35
N ILE A 275 -15.24 6.48 -13.06
CA ILE A 275 -14.02 7.26 -13.26
C ILE A 275 -13.47 6.95 -14.65
N LYS A 276 -13.61 7.91 -15.56
CA LYS A 276 -13.14 7.75 -16.93
C LYS A 276 -11.62 7.77 -16.99
N ALA A 277 -11.04 6.83 -17.69
CA ALA A 277 -9.61 6.72 -17.94
C ALA A 277 -9.37 6.28 -19.38
N TYR A 278 -8.11 6.39 -19.84
CA TYR A 278 -7.72 6.04 -21.19
C TYR A 278 -6.40 5.27 -21.18
N VAL A 279 -6.38 4.11 -21.80
CA VAL A 279 -5.12 3.40 -22.10
C VAL A 279 -4.49 4.07 -23.33
N ILE A 280 -3.28 4.57 -23.16
CA ILE A 280 -2.51 5.25 -24.20
C ILE A 280 -1.45 4.29 -24.74
N GLY A 281 -1.83 3.49 -25.71
CA GLY A 281 -0.96 2.58 -26.45
C GLY A 281 -0.83 3.00 -27.92
N ASP A 282 -0.76 2.05 -28.83
CA ASP A 282 -0.80 2.34 -30.27
C ASP A 282 -2.12 3.02 -30.66
N THR A 283 -3.20 2.59 -30.05
CA THR A 283 -4.53 3.23 -30.09
C THR A 283 -4.93 3.69 -28.71
N ILE A 284 -5.79 4.72 -28.64
CA ILE A 284 -6.39 5.16 -27.39
C ILE A 284 -7.64 4.32 -27.13
N LYS A 285 -7.72 3.69 -25.95
CA LYS A 285 -8.88 2.90 -25.55
C LYS A 285 -9.49 3.49 -24.27
N GLU A 286 -10.80 3.66 -24.25
CA GLU A 286 -11.49 4.07 -23.03
C GLU A 286 -11.48 2.94 -22.00
N LEU A 287 -11.29 3.32 -20.74
CA LEU A 287 -11.30 2.43 -19.58
C LEU A 287 -12.20 3.05 -18.50
N ASN A 288 -13.13 2.29 -17.98
CA ASN A 288 -13.91 2.73 -16.82
C ASN A 288 -13.32 2.15 -15.54
N LEU A 289 -12.94 3.03 -14.65
CA LEU A 289 -12.45 2.71 -13.31
C LEU A 289 -13.49 3.07 -12.27
N PHE A 290 -13.41 2.45 -11.10
CA PHE A 290 -14.21 2.83 -9.95
C PHE A 290 -13.41 2.66 -8.66
N ILE A 291 -13.91 3.27 -7.56
CA ILE A 291 -13.39 3.09 -6.21
C ILE A 291 -14.57 2.76 -5.30
N SER A 292 -14.60 1.57 -4.72
CA SER A 292 -15.65 1.17 -3.81
C SER A 292 -15.41 1.67 -2.38
N GLY A 293 -16.42 2.32 -1.80
CA GLY A 293 -16.50 2.60 -0.37
C GLY A 293 -15.41 3.52 0.21
N MET A 294 -15.10 4.63 -0.45
CA MET A 294 -14.16 5.64 0.03
C MET A 294 -14.88 6.70 0.89
N THR A 295 -14.41 6.89 2.11
CA THR A 295 -14.97 7.90 3.02
C THR A 295 -14.55 9.32 2.63
N PRO A 296 -15.28 10.38 3.08
CA PRO A 296 -14.86 11.76 2.83
C PRO A 296 -13.47 12.11 3.38
N GLU A 297 -13.06 11.49 4.49
CA GLU A 297 -11.72 11.69 5.05
C GLU A 297 -10.64 11.02 4.21
N GLU A 298 -10.86 9.80 3.76
CA GLU A 298 -9.94 9.09 2.84
C GLU A 298 -9.73 9.86 1.53
N ARG A 299 -10.78 10.50 0.99
CA ARG A 299 -10.67 11.38 -0.19
C ARG A 299 -9.72 12.56 0.06
N LYS A 300 -9.81 13.19 1.24
CA LYS A 300 -8.91 14.29 1.63
C LYS A 300 -7.47 13.82 1.81
N ILE A 301 -7.26 12.65 2.40
CA ILE A 301 -5.94 12.05 2.58
C ILE A 301 -5.27 11.81 1.22
N VAL A 302 -5.97 11.19 0.28
CA VAL A 302 -5.43 10.94 -1.07
C VAL A 302 -5.12 12.24 -1.78
N LYS A 303 -6.00 13.25 -1.72
CA LYS A 303 -5.75 14.58 -2.30
C LYS A 303 -4.55 15.30 -1.69
N ALA A 304 -4.29 15.10 -0.40
CA ALA A 304 -3.13 15.67 0.28
C ALA A 304 -1.80 14.96 -0.07
N GLY A 305 -1.87 13.81 -0.79
CA GLY A 305 -0.73 13.01 -1.19
C GLY A 305 -0.34 11.91 -0.21
N CYS A 306 -0.71 12.02 1.08
CA CYS A 306 -0.64 10.96 2.08
C CYS A 306 -1.23 11.43 3.43
N LEU A 307 -1.43 10.49 4.34
CA LEU A 307 -1.93 10.76 5.70
C LEU A 307 -1.00 11.69 6.50
N ILE A 308 0.32 11.60 6.29
CA ILE A 308 1.30 12.47 6.96
C ILE A 308 1.07 13.93 6.55
N ASN A 309 0.92 14.19 5.25
CA ASN A 309 0.63 15.53 4.74
C ASN A 309 -0.71 16.07 5.24
N TYR A 310 -1.74 15.23 5.21
CA TYR A 310 -3.07 15.57 5.70
C TYR A 310 -3.05 16.00 7.17
N ASN A 311 -2.32 15.29 8.02
CA ASN A 311 -2.20 15.64 9.43
C ASN A 311 -1.33 16.89 9.68
N ARG A 312 -0.35 17.17 8.82
CA ARG A 312 0.46 18.40 8.92
C ARG A 312 -0.32 19.68 8.57
N SER A 313 -1.38 19.55 7.78
CA SER A 313 -2.21 20.68 7.37
C SER A 313 -3.37 20.95 8.33
N ARG A 314 -3.51 20.19 9.39
CA ARG A 314 -4.47 20.33 10.49
C ARG A 314 -3.84 21.06 11.67
#